data_7863afaee7e65ad5a42d18a0a44aab45
#
_entry.id   7863afaee7e65ad5a42d18a0a44aab45
#
_cell.length_a   1.000
_cell.length_b   1.000
_cell.length_c   1.000
_cell.angle_alpha   90.00
_cell.angle_beta   90.00
_cell.angle_gamma   90.00
#
_symmetry.space_group_name_H-M   'P 1'
#
loop_
_entity.id
_entity.type
_entity.pdbx_description
1 polymer ?
#
loop_
_entity_poly.entity_id
_entity_poly.type
_entity_poly.pdbx_seq_one_letter_code
_entity_poly.pdbx_strand_id
1 'polypeptide(L)'
;MARVSRGVTAHARHKKVIKAAKGFYGRRKNTFKTAKQAVDKARQYAYRDRRVRKREFRALWIQRINAAARIHGMTYSALMGGLTKAGVE
;
A
#
# COMPACT_ATOMS: atom_id res chain seq x y z
N MET A 1 42.71 3.86 -26.95
CA MET A 1 41.86 3.47 -25.79
C MET A 1 40.40 3.76 -26.10
N ALA A 2 39.53 2.78 -25.86
CA ALA A 2 38.14 2.96 -26.18
C ALA A 2 37.46 3.94 -25.18
N ARG A 3 36.58 4.76 -25.74
CA ARG A 3 35.85 5.71 -24.93
C ARG A 3 34.77 4.98 -24.13
N VAL A 4 34.68 5.23 -22.83
CA VAL A 4 33.65 4.69 -21.99
C VAL A 4 32.41 5.58 -22.10
N SER A 5 31.31 5.04 -22.60
CA SER A 5 30.09 5.82 -22.82
C SER A 5 29.06 5.66 -21.73
N ARG A 6 29.06 4.52 -21.03
CA ARG A 6 28.05 4.22 -19.99
C ARG A 6 28.64 3.45 -18.82
N GLY A 7 29.84 3.79 -18.40
CA GLY A 7 30.60 3.02 -17.42
C GLY A 7 29.85 2.67 -16.14
N VAL A 8 29.10 3.62 -15.56
CA VAL A 8 28.44 3.40 -14.27
C VAL A 8 26.92 3.46 -14.34
N THR A 9 26.33 3.79 -15.48
CA THR A 9 24.89 4.00 -15.55
C THR A 9 24.09 2.73 -15.30
N ALA A 10 24.46 1.62 -15.95
CA ALA A 10 23.78 0.35 -15.76
C ALA A 10 23.93 -0.16 -14.33
N HIS A 11 25.15 -0.06 -13.77
CA HIS A 11 25.42 -0.48 -12.41
C HIS A 11 24.59 0.32 -11.40
N ALA A 12 24.50 1.63 -11.61
CA ALA A 12 23.72 2.50 -10.72
C ALA A 12 22.24 2.13 -10.74
N ARG A 13 21.70 1.82 -11.92
CA ARG A 13 20.31 1.38 -12.06
C ARG A 13 20.06 0.06 -11.33
N HIS A 14 20.99 -0.89 -11.54
CA HIS A 14 20.88 -2.21 -10.90
C HIS A 14 20.98 -2.09 -9.39
N LYS A 15 21.91 -1.27 -8.91
CA LYS A 15 22.10 -1.06 -7.49
C LYS A 15 20.86 -0.45 -6.83
N LYS A 16 20.20 0.46 -7.53
CA LYS A 16 18.96 1.08 -7.03
C LYS A 16 17.88 0.05 -6.80
N VAL A 17 17.71 -0.88 -7.74
CA VAL A 17 16.72 -1.95 -7.62
C VAL A 17 17.09 -2.91 -6.50
N ILE A 18 18.36 -3.32 -6.42
CA ILE A 18 18.83 -4.23 -5.39
C ILE A 18 18.67 -3.60 -4.00
N LYS A 19 18.93 -2.31 -3.89
CA LYS A 19 18.75 -1.59 -2.63
C LYS A 19 17.28 -1.59 -2.20
N ALA A 20 16.36 -1.42 -3.16
CA ALA A 20 14.93 -1.47 -2.88
C ALA A 20 14.48 -2.87 -2.48
N ALA A 21 15.23 -3.91 -2.86
CA ALA A 21 14.90 -5.30 -2.56
C ALA A 21 15.52 -5.80 -1.25
N LYS A 22 16.11 -4.94 -0.46
CA LYS A 22 16.71 -5.35 0.83
C LYS A 22 15.66 -6.01 1.71
N GLY A 23 16.04 -7.12 2.32
CA GLY A 23 15.15 -7.87 3.18
C GLY A 23 14.27 -8.88 2.47
N PHE A 24 14.36 -8.94 1.15
CA PHE A 24 13.58 -9.91 0.39
C PHE A 24 14.16 -11.31 0.56
N TYR A 25 13.30 -12.31 0.42
CA TYR A 25 13.64 -13.70 0.68
C TYR A 25 14.59 -14.25 -0.37
N GLY A 26 15.60 -14.99 0.07
CA GLY A 26 16.53 -15.70 -0.82
C GLY A 26 17.32 -14.75 -1.71
N ARG A 27 17.51 -15.17 -2.97
CA ARG A 27 18.29 -14.41 -3.95
C ARG A 27 17.55 -13.17 -4.47
N ARG A 28 16.31 -12.97 -4.08
CA ARG A 28 15.56 -11.79 -4.52
C ARG A 28 16.15 -10.49 -4.01
N LYS A 29 16.95 -10.56 -2.96
CA LYS A 29 17.60 -9.38 -2.38
C LYS A 29 18.92 -9.00 -3.06
N ASN A 30 19.55 -9.92 -3.79
CA ASN A 30 20.90 -9.67 -4.30
C ASN A 30 21.15 -10.05 -5.76
N THR A 31 20.22 -10.70 -6.44
CA THR A 31 20.32 -11.01 -7.86
C THR A 31 19.44 -10.06 -8.65
N PHE A 32 20.03 -9.31 -9.58
CA PHE A 32 19.31 -8.20 -10.22
C PHE A 32 18.02 -8.65 -10.92
N LYS A 33 18.07 -9.70 -11.75
CA LYS A 33 16.88 -10.15 -12.47
C LYS A 33 15.74 -10.49 -11.51
N THR A 34 16.07 -11.27 -10.50
CA THR A 34 15.09 -11.70 -9.51
C THR A 34 14.63 -10.53 -8.65
N ALA A 35 15.57 -9.66 -8.27
CA ALA A 35 15.26 -8.48 -7.47
C ALA A 35 14.35 -7.53 -8.22
N LYS A 36 14.59 -7.33 -9.52
CA LYS A 36 13.75 -6.45 -10.33
C LYS A 36 12.31 -6.95 -10.38
N GLN A 37 12.13 -8.24 -10.62
CA GLN A 37 10.80 -8.83 -10.64
C GLN A 37 10.11 -8.70 -9.27
N ALA A 38 10.86 -8.92 -8.20
CA ALA A 38 10.32 -8.82 -6.85
C ALA A 38 9.93 -7.40 -6.51
N VAL A 39 10.76 -6.41 -6.89
CA VAL A 39 10.47 -5.00 -6.62
C VAL A 39 9.27 -4.53 -7.43
N ASP A 40 9.16 -4.95 -8.71
CA ASP A 40 8.01 -4.61 -9.54
C ASP A 40 6.73 -5.11 -8.90
N LYS A 41 6.75 -6.35 -8.42
CA LYS A 41 5.59 -6.95 -7.75
C LYS A 41 5.28 -6.24 -6.44
N ALA A 42 6.32 -5.92 -5.66
CA ALA A 42 6.17 -5.22 -4.39
C ALA A 42 5.52 -3.85 -4.59
N ARG A 43 5.95 -3.11 -5.62
CA ARG A 43 5.37 -1.80 -5.93
C ARG A 43 3.93 -1.91 -6.39
N GLN A 44 3.62 -2.95 -7.16
CA GLN A 44 2.26 -3.23 -7.59
C GLN A 44 1.36 -3.49 -6.39
N TYR A 45 1.83 -4.32 -5.46
CA TYR A 45 1.09 -4.60 -4.23
C TYR A 45 0.96 -3.35 -3.36
N ALA A 46 2.02 -2.54 -3.27
CA ALA A 46 1.97 -1.31 -2.48
C ALA A 46 0.91 -0.34 -3.02
N TYR A 47 0.84 -0.19 -4.34
CA TYR A 47 -0.18 0.65 -4.97
C TYR A 47 -1.59 0.13 -4.67
N ARG A 48 -1.79 -1.17 -4.88
CA ARG A 48 -3.08 -1.80 -4.64
C ARG A 48 -3.48 -1.69 -3.16
N ASP A 49 -2.55 -2.00 -2.27
CA ASP A 49 -2.85 -2.11 -0.85
C ASP A 49 -3.02 -0.76 -0.16
N ARG A 50 -2.46 0.31 -0.72
CA ARG A 50 -2.79 1.65 -0.22
C ARG A 50 -4.27 1.96 -0.39
N ARG A 51 -4.87 1.48 -1.47
CA ARG A 51 -6.30 1.63 -1.71
C ARG A 51 -7.14 0.69 -0.87
N VAL A 52 -6.67 -0.56 -0.74
CA VAL A 52 -7.33 -1.55 0.12
C VAL A 52 -7.32 -1.08 1.57
N ARG A 53 -6.24 -0.47 2.03
CA ARG A 53 -6.14 0.05 3.40
C ARG A 53 -7.22 1.09 3.69
N LYS A 54 -7.51 1.95 2.73
CA LYS A 54 -8.59 2.93 2.91
C LYS A 54 -9.94 2.23 3.09
N ARG A 55 -10.20 1.18 2.33
CA ARG A 55 -11.44 0.40 2.45
C ARG A 55 -11.51 -0.33 3.78
N GLU A 56 -10.39 -0.88 4.22
CA GLU A 56 -10.35 -1.61 5.49
C GLU A 56 -10.57 -0.68 6.68
N PHE A 57 -9.97 0.49 6.67
CA PHE A 57 -10.21 1.49 7.72
C PHE A 57 -11.65 1.96 7.71
N ARG A 58 -12.24 2.15 6.56
CA ARG A 58 -13.64 2.53 6.47
C ARG A 58 -14.53 1.46 7.09
N ALA A 59 -14.26 0.19 6.81
CA ALA A 59 -15.00 -0.92 7.40
C ALA A 59 -14.85 -0.93 8.93
N LEU A 60 -13.66 -0.67 9.42
CA LEU A 60 -13.39 -0.59 10.85
C LEU A 60 -14.15 0.57 11.49
N TRP A 61 -14.16 1.74 10.85
CA TRP A 61 -14.92 2.89 11.33
C TRP A 61 -16.40 2.60 11.41
N ILE A 62 -16.95 1.96 10.38
CA ILE A 62 -18.37 1.57 10.36
C ILE A 62 -18.67 0.64 11.53
N GLN A 63 -17.81 -0.35 11.77
CA GLN A 63 -17.97 -1.28 12.86
C GLN A 63 -17.97 -0.58 14.23
N ARG A 64 -17.05 0.35 14.44
CA ARG A 64 -16.95 1.10 15.68
C ARG A 64 -18.14 2.04 15.88
N ILE A 65 -18.55 2.73 14.83
CA ILE A 65 -19.71 3.63 14.88
C ILE A 65 -20.97 2.82 15.17
N ASN A 66 -21.11 1.65 14.55
CA ASN A 66 -22.25 0.77 14.78
C ASN A 66 -22.30 0.31 16.24
N ALA A 67 -21.14 -0.08 16.79
CA ALA A 67 -21.06 -0.50 18.19
C ALA A 67 -21.47 0.63 19.14
N ALA A 68 -20.98 1.83 18.89
CA ALA A 68 -21.34 3.00 19.71
C ALA A 68 -22.82 3.35 19.58
N ALA A 69 -23.35 3.29 18.36
CA ALA A 69 -24.77 3.56 18.12
C ALA A 69 -25.67 2.58 18.87
N ARG A 70 -25.28 1.31 18.90
CA ARG A 70 -26.08 0.28 19.62
C ARG A 70 -26.06 0.50 21.12
N ILE A 71 -24.97 1.01 21.67
CA ILE A 71 -24.90 1.37 23.09
C ILE A 71 -25.97 2.41 23.42
N HIS A 72 -26.26 3.29 22.48
CA HIS A 72 -27.29 4.33 22.63
C HIS A 72 -28.65 3.93 22.05
N GLY A 73 -28.85 2.64 21.76
CA GLY A 73 -30.12 2.14 21.30
C GLY A 73 -30.45 2.39 19.84
N MET A 74 -29.42 2.67 19.03
CA MET A 74 -29.58 2.95 17.58
C MET A 74 -28.85 1.91 16.75
N THR A 75 -29.28 1.74 15.48
CA THR A 75 -28.51 0.99 14.50
C THR A 75 -27.64 1.95 13.71
N TYR A 76 -26.63 1.39 13.02
CA TYR A 76 -25.76 2.20 12.16
C TYR A 76 -26.55 2.95 11.10
N SER A 77 -27.49 2.25 10.44
CA SER A 77 -28.31 2.83 9.39
C SER A 77 -29.15 3.99 9.90
N ALA A 78 -29.75 3.82 11.08
CA ALA A 78 -30.55 4.87 11.71
C ALA A 78 -29.71 6.10 12.04
N LEU A 79 -28.49 5.89 12.54
CA LEU A 79 -27.58 6.98 12.87
C LEU A 79 -27.17 7.73 11.61
N MET A 80 -26.77 7.01 10.55
CA MET A 80 -26.37 7.65 9.29
C MET A 80 -27.50 8.42 8.66
N GLY A 81 -28.70 7.84 8.67
CA GLY A 81 -29.90 8.52 8.18
C GLY A 81 -30.19 9.80 8.95
N GLY A 82 -30.06 9.74 10.26
CA GLY A 82 -30.28 10.89 11.12
C GLY A 82 -29.25 12.01 10.87
N LEU A 83 -27.99 11.64 10.73
CA LEU A 83 -26.92 12.61 10.43
C LEU A 83 -27.13 13.26 9.06
N THR A 84 -27.56 12.50 8.07
CA THR A 84 -27.84 13.03 6.75
C THR A 84 -28.98 14.03 6.80
N LYS A 85 -30.04 13.72 7.53
CA LYS A 85 -31.19 14.64 7.72
C LYS A 85 -30.77 15.89 8.45
N ALA A 86 -29.81 15.78 9.39
CA ALA A 86 -29.31 16.93 10.13
C ALA A 86 -28.29 17.75 9.34
N GLY A 87 -27.92 17.31 8.14
CA GLY A 87 -26.97 18.02 7.30
C GLY A 87 -25.51 17.80 7.67
N VAL A 88 -25.22 16.76 8.45
CA VAL A 88 -23.86 16.38 8.81
C VAL A 88 -23.34 15.34 7.81
N GLU A 89 -22.18 15.64 7.23
CA GLU A 89 -21.55 14.73 6.25
C GLU A 89 -20.43 13.90 6.90
#